data_27fc3291f26df6391a775a68a8896b7d
#
_entry.id   27fc3291f26df6391a775a68a8896b7d
#
_cell.length_a   1.000
_cell.length_b   1.000
_cell.length_c   1.000
_cell.angle_alpha   90.00
_cell.angle_beta   90.00
_cell.angle_gamma   90.00
#
_symmetry.space_group_name_H-M   'P 1'
#
loop_
_entity.id
_entity.type
_entity.pdbx_description
1 polymer ?
#
loop_
_entity_poly.entity_id
_entity_poly.type
_entity_poly.pdbx_seq_one_letter_code
_entity_poly.pdbx_strand_id
1 'polypeptide(L)'
;VLVAVAVVVVAGSLLAACGSTEGDSSAAGPTSTTEAPTTTTSLPPGGRQPTPADPLRVVFAGDSLMANLAPATTQALNEGGSADAQFVLSPSVARDPTVQVLWQAALEEVDPDVIVMLIGTWENAAEGGHPGDPGWVESYVPNVLDPFVQLLTGQGAHLIWIGMPAVDDPVRTLEYAHLNGVYADLATRYPDQVSYIDGGSYVSAPEGGFIDVVPTPDGGQLRLRRTDGTHLCPDGVSLIAEPVLAQIVQDWNVPLLADWQHASWRLPANVEKPEECPGLV
;
A
#
# COMPACT_ATOMS: atom_id res chain seq x y z
N VAL A 1 20.82 -9.09 -20.46
CA VAL A 1 19.96 -7.92 -20.69
C VAL A 1 20.00 -7.12 -19.41
N LEU A 2 20.71 -5.98 -19.41
CA LEU A 2 20.74 -5.07 -18.28
C LEU A 2 19.38 -4.36 -18.21
N VAL A 3 18.61 -4.64 -17.16
CA VAL A 3 17.44 -3.84 -16.81
C VAL A 3 17.92 -2.71 -15.90
N ALA A 4 17.92 -1.49 -16.42
CA ALA A 4 18.21 -0.31 -15.61
C ALA A 4 16.99 0.00 -14.76
N VAL A 5 17.12 -0.14 -13.45
CA VAL A 5 16.12 0.34 -12.47
C VAL A 5 16.34 1.85 -12.36
N ALA A 6 15.39 2.62 -12.86
CA ALA A 6 15.40 4.07 -12.68
C ALA A 6 14.70 4.40 -11.35
N VAL A 7 15.49 4.85 -10.39
CA VAL A 7 14.96 5.49 -9.17
C VAL A 7 14.60 6.94 -9.56
N VAL A 8 13.33 7.25 -9.60
CA VAL A 8 12.87 8.63 -9.81
C VAL A 8 12.63 9.26 -8.44
N VAL A 9 13.58 10.08 -7.99
CA VAL A 9 13.43 10.93 -6.81
C VAL A 9 12.83 12.26 -7.27
N VAL A 10 11.61 12.55 -6.87
CA VAL A 10 10.98 13.87 -7.08
C VAL A 10 11.12 14.66 -5.79
N ALA A 11 12.10 15.55 -5.75
CA ALA A 11 12.26 16.51 -4.64
C ALA A 11 11.33 17.71 -4.85
N GLY A 12 10.31 17.85 -4.05
CA GLY A 12 9.41 19.01 -4.02
C GLY A 12 9.92 20.06 -3.02
N SER A 13 10.29 21.24 -3.51
CA SER A 13 10.69 22.37 -2.67
C SER A 13 9.47 23.20 -2.25
N LEU A 14 9.24 23.36 -0.95
CA LEU A 14 8.21 24.21 -0.36
C LEU A 14 8.77 25.56 0.05
N LEU A 15 8.15 26.62 -0.43
CA LEU A 15 8.36 28.02 0.02
C LEU A 15 7.42 28.32 1.19
N ALA A 16 7.99 28.73 2.31
CA ALA A 16 7.27 29.17 3.50
C ALA A 16 6.86 30.65 3.37
N ALA A 17 5.60 30.96 3.73
CA ALA A 17 5.14 32.33 3.97
C ALA A 17 4.67 32.47 5.42
N CYS A 18 5.32 33.39 6.16
CA CYS A 18 4.97 33.82 7.50
C CYS A 18 3.82 34.81 7.50
N GLY A 19 2.86 34.62 8.40
CA GLY A 19 1.87 35.65 8.74
C GLY A 19 1.50 35.58 10.22
N SER A 20 1.94 36.59 10.98
CA SER A 20 1.64 36.82 12.41
C SER A 20 0.43 37.74 12.55
N THR A 21 -0.47 37.43 13.48
CA THR A 21 -1.36 38.45 14.10
C THR A 21 -1.58 38.11 15.58
N GLU A 22 -1.22 39.10 16.42
CA GLU A 22 -1.52 39.19 17.86
C GLU A 22 -2.97 39.65 18.10
N GLY A 23 -3.53 39.31 19.27
CA GLY A 23 -4.80 39.86 19.78
C GLY A 23 -5.27 39.19 21.04
N ASP A 24 -4.90 39.66 22.09
CA ASP A 24 -5.40 40.27 23.34
C ASP A 24 -6.48 39.54 24.17
N SER A 25 -6.06 39.32 25.40
CA SER A 25 -6.64 39.42 26.77
C SER A 25 -8.17 39.41 27.01
N SER A 26 -8.70 38.50 27.84
CA SER A 26 -9.21 38.84 29.21
C SER A 26 -10.07 37.75 29.89
N ALA A 27 -9.89 37.69 31.22
CA ALA A 27 -10.82 37.32 32.30
C ALA A 27 -10.91 35.82 32.70
N ALA A 28 -10.41 35.59 33.93
CA ALA A 28 -10.50 34.37 34.71
C ALA A 28 -11.89 34.19 35.38
N GLY A 29 -12.44 32.96 35.30
CA GLY A 29 -13.44 32.41 36.18
C GLY A 29 -12.98 31.08 36.74
N PRO A 30 -13.32 30.66 37.96
CA PRO A 30 -12.85 29.42 38.56
C PRO A 30 -13.52 28.21 37.87
N THR A 31 -12.75 27.49 37.10
CA THR A 31 -13.22 26.28 36.44
C THR A 31 -12.86 25.06 37.29
N SER A 32 -13.89 24.35 37.67
CA SER A 32 -13.80 23.01 38.26
C SER A 32 -13.04 22.09 37.31
N THR A 33 -11.86 21.64 37.73
CA THR A 33 -11.00 20.74 36.96
C THR A 33 -11.60 19.34 37.05
N THR A 34 -12.46 18.98 36.10
CA THR A 34 -12.77 17.59 35.82
C THR A 34 -11.54 17.04 35.05
N GLU A 35 -10.75 16.20 35.70
CA GLU A 35 -9.68 15.46 35.00
C GLU A 35 -10.32 14.68 33.85
N ALA A 36 -9.94 15.04 32.64
CA ALA A 36 -10.27 14.26 31.45
C ALA A 36 -9.61 12.87 31.57
N PRO A 37 -10.28 11.80 31.16
CA PRO A 37 -9.68 10.47 31.15
C PRO A 37 -8.39 10.52 30.34
N THR A 38 -7.30 10.16 30.97
CA THR A 38 -6.00 10.00 30.31
C THR A 38 -6.13 8.83 29.35
N THR A 39 -6.40 9.11 28.08
CA THR A 39 -6.34 8.12 27.02
C THR A 39 -4.87 7.71 26.90
N THR A 40 -4.54 6.54 27.38
CA THR A 40 -3.22 5.94 27.15
C THR A 40 -3.16 5.60 25.66
N THR A 41 -2.65 6.51 24.86
CA THR A 41 -2.38 6.28 23.45
C THR A 41 -1.22 5.29 23.40
N SER A 42 -1.47 4.05 23.02
CA SER A 42 -0.40 3.12 22.67
C SER A 42 0.40 3.74 21.53
N LEU A 43 1.73 3.61 21.57
CA LEU A 43 2.57 4.05 20.46
C LEU A 43 2.19 3.23 19.21
N PRO A 44 2.24 3.85 18.03
CA PRO A 44 2.02 3.15 16.77
C PRO A 44 3.05 2.05 16.55
N PRO A 45 2.80 1.12 15.63
CA PRO A 45 3.83 0.21 15.14
C PRO A 45 5.09 0.99 14.75
N GLY A 46 6.29 0.51 15.13
CA GLY A 46 7.54 1.26 14.93
C GLY A 46 7.86 2.31 16.00
N GLY A 47 6.95 2.61 16.94
CA GLY A 47 7.27 3.30 18.20
C GLY A 47 7.42 4.82 18.14
N ARG A 48 7.21 5.51 16.98
CA ARG A 48 7.27 6.97 16.89
C ARG A 48 5.96 7.58 16.39
N GLN A 49 5.69 8.82 16.79
CA GLN A 49 4.57 9.62 16.26
C GLN A 49 5.09 10.53 15.15
N PRO A 50 4.58 10.43 13.92
CA PRO A 50 4.96 11.30 12.83
C PRO A 50 4.52 12.75 13.08
N THR A 51 5.28 13.69 12.53
CA THR A 51 4.97 15.12 12.51
C THR A 51 5.34 15.72 11.16
N PRO A 52 4.86 16.93 10.79
CA PRO A 52 5.30 17.57 9.55
C PRO A 52 6.81 17.83 9.46
N ALA A 53 7.51 17.94 10.59
CA ALA A 53 8.96 18.13 10.64
C ALA A 53 9.75 16.80 10.64
N ASP A 54 9.08 15.70 11.00
CA ASP A 54 9.60 14.33 10.98
C ASP A 54 8.47 13.42 10.46
N PRO A 55 8.24 13.39 9.13
CA PRO A 55 7.10 12.72 8.52
C PRO A 55 7.19 11.20 8.62
N LEU A 56 6.04 10.52 8.51
CA LEU A 56 5.97 9.08 8.37
C LEU A 56 6.60 8.67 7.04
N ARG A 57 7.62 7.83 7.07
CA ARG A 57 8.28 7.32 5.86
C ARG A 57 7.58 6.05 5.41
N VAL A 58 6.92 6.11 4.26
CA VAL A 58 6.11 5.01 3.71
C VAL A 58 6.68 4.55 2.38
N VAL A 59 6.96 3.27 2.25
CA VAL A 59 7.35 2.66 0.98
C VAL A 59 6.22 1.78 0.47
N PHE A 60 5.63 2.17 -0.66
CA PHE A 60 4.76 1.29 -1.45
C PHE A 60 5.62 0.46 -2.38
N ALA A 61 5.47 -0.85 -2.32
CA ALA A 61 6.41 -1.75 -2.96
C ALA A 61 5.71 -2.97 -3.58
N GLY A 62 6.13 -3.35 -4.75
CA GLY A 62 5.57 -4.50 -5.43
C GLY A 62 5.68 -4.46 -6.94
N ASP A 63 4.87 -5.29 -7.60
CA ASP A 63 4.84 -5.44 -9.05
C ASP A 63 3.95 -4.40 -9.75
N SER A 64 3.50 -4.69 -10.95
CA SER A 64 2.67 -3.78 -11.75
C SER A 64 1.31 -3.46 -11.12
N LEU A 65 0.77 -4.31 -10.24
CA LEU A 65 -0.46 -3.99 -9.50
C LEU A 65 -0.21 -2.92 -8.44
N MET A 66 0.93 -2.98 -7.74
CA MET A 66 1.35 -1.88 -6.87
C MET A 66 1.62 -0.61 -7.67
N ALA A 67 2.21 -0.71 -8.87
CA ALA A 67 2.40 0.46 -9.74
C ALA A 67 1.08 1.16 -10.12
N ASN A 68 -0.04 0.43 -10.17
CA ASN A 68 -1.36 1.04 -10.34
C ASN A 68 -1.84 1.73 -9.05
N LEU A 69 -1.56 1.15 -7.88
CA LEU A 69 -2.05 1.64 -6.58
C LEU A 69 -1.24 2.85 -6.08
N ALA A 70 0.06 2.83 -6.29
CA ALA A 70 1.00 3.80 -5.74
C ALA A 70 0.70 5.28 -6.06
N PRO A 71 0.29 5.68 -7.28
CA PRO A 71 -0.03 7.09 -7.55
C PRO A 71 -1.12 7.65 -6.63
N ALA A 72 -2.18 6.89 -6.35
CA ALA A 72 -3.27 7.30 -5.48
C ALA A 72 -2.81 7.44 -4.02
N THR A 73 -2.13 6.40 -3.51
CA THR A 73 -1.74 6.31 -2.11
C THR A 73 -0.60 7.27 -1.75
N THR A 74 0.39 7.42 -2.64
CA THR A 74 1.48 8.39 -2.43
C THR A 74 0.97 9.82 -2.48
N GLN A 75 0.09 10.18 -3.44
CA GLN A 75 -0.49 11.52 -3.48
C GLN A 75 -1.33 11.80 -2.24
N ALA A 76 -2.19 10.85 -1.83
CA ALA A 76 -3.04 11.02 -0.64
C ALA A 76 -2.23 11.31 0.63
N LEU A 77 -1.12 10.60 0.83
CA LEU A 77 -0.26 10.75 2.00
C LEU A 77 0.62 12.00 1.93
N ASN A 78 1.32 12.23 0.81
CA ASN A 78 2.27 13.33 0.67
C ASN A 78 1.57 14.70 0.74
N GLU A 79 0.42 14.84 0.10
CA GLU A 79 -0.35 16.08 0.15
C GLU A 79 -1.15 16.24 1.45
N GLY A 80 -1.24 15.19 2.28
CA GLY A 80 -1.71 15.25 3.66
C GLY A 80 -0.74 15.98 4.60
N GLY A 81 0.56 16.01 4.27
CA GLY A 81 1.57 16.89 4.88
C GLY A 81 2.27 16.33 6.12
N SER A 82 2.05 15.08 6.50
CA SER A 82 2.75 14.43 7.63
C SER A 82 3.30 13.04 7.27
N ALA A 83 3.39 12.74 5.97
CA ALA A 83 4.02 11.54 5.47
C ALA A 83 4.94 11.88 4.28
N ASP A 84 5.96 11.05 4.08
CA ASP A 84 6.83 10.99 2.90
C ASP A 84 6.67 9.59 2.32
N ALA A 85 5.84 9.49 1.30
CA ALA A 85 5.46 8.23 0.67
C ALA A 85 6.12 8.09 -0.70
N GLN A 86 6.75 6.95 -0.94
CA GLN A 86 7.48 6.64 -2.16
C GLN A 86 7.02 5.30 -2.75
N PHE A 87 7.26 5.12 -4.04
CA PHE A 87 7.01 3.86 -4.72
C PHE A 87 8.31 3.21 -5.19
N VAL A 88 8.46 1.92 -4.88
CA VAL A 88 9.57 1.08 -5.35
C VAL A 88 9.02 -0.06 -6.18
N LEU A 89 9.31 -0.04 -7.48
CA LEU A 89 8.93 -1.13 -8.37
C LEU A 89 9.85 -2.34 -8.14
N SER A 90 9.24 -3.46 -7.76
CA SER A 90 9.91 -4.76 -7.71
C SER A 90 9.15 -5.75 -8.61
N PRO A 91 9.72 -6.12 -9.76
CA PRO A 91 9.03 -7.01 -10.71
C PRO A 91 8.98 -8.45 -10.25
N SER A 92 9.76 -8.85 -9.25
CA SER A 92 9.81 -10.23 -8.77
C SER A 92 10.05 -10.31 -7.28
N VAL A 93 9.74 -11.45 -6.78
CA VAL A 93 9.75 -11.92 -5.45
C VAL A 93 11.13 -12.01 -4.85
N ALA A 94 11.08 -12.18 -3.59
CA ALA A 94 12.07 -12.61 -2.63
C ALA A 94 13.07 -13.70 -3.09
N ARG A 95 12.83 -14.40 -4.19
CA ARG A 95 13.67 -15.51 -4.68
C ARG A 95 14.93 -15.11 -5.40
N ASP A 96 14.93 -14.00 -6.11
CA ASP A 96 16.11 -13.56 -6.83
C ASP A 96 17.04 -12.83 -5.85
N PRO A 97 18.25 -13.36 -5.59
CA PRO A 97 19.21 -12.69 -4.71
C PRO A 97 19.55 -11.26 -5.16
N THR A 98 19.44 -10.97 -6.46
CA THR A 98 19.65 -9.62 -7.00
C THR A 98 18.55 -8.67 -6.50
N VAL A 99 17.31 -9.14 -6.45
CA VAL A 99 16.17 -8.37 -5.93
C VAL A 99 16.35 -8.10 -4.44
N GLN A 100 16.81 -9.07 -3.66
CA GLN A 100 17.08 -8.87 -2.24
C GLN A 100 18.14 -7.79 -1.99
N VAL A 101 19.22 -7.77 -2.79
CA VAL A 101 20.26 -6.72 -2.70
C VAL A 101 19.69 -5.35 -3.05
N LEU A 102 18.84 -5.26 -4.08
CA LEU A 102 18.18 -4.00 -4.46
C LEU A 102 17.23 -3.51 -3.36
N TRP A 103 16.48 -4.44 -2.75
CA TRP A 103 15.60 -4.13 -1.61
C TRP A 103 16.39 -3.64 -0.41
N GLN A 104 17.46 -4.32 -0.04
CA GLN A 104 18.31 -3.91 1.07
C GLN A 104 18.84 -2.49 0.86
N ALA A 105 19.33 -2.17 -0.33
CA ALA A 105 19.82 -0.82 -0.65
C ALA A 105 18.68 0.23 -0.57
N ALA A 106 17.49 -0.08 -1.10
CA ALA A 106 16.35 0.82 -1.03
C ALA A 106 15.88 1.06 0.43
N LEU A 107 15.87 0.02 1.25
CA LEU A 107 15.51 0.13 2.67
C LEU A 107 16.54 0.95 3.46
N GLU A 108 17.84 0.76 3.19
CA GLU A 108 18.91 1.55 3.82
C GLU A 108 18.84 3.04 3.43
N GLU A 109 18.44 3.35 2.18
CA GLU A 109 18.30 4.73 1.70
C GLU A 109 17.09 5.44 2.31
N VAL A 110 15.95 4.76 2.40
CA VAL A 110 14.68 5.35 2.85
C VAL A 110 14.50 5.24 4.35
N ASP A 111 14.99 4.16 4.98
CA ASP A 111 14.75 3.81 6.39
C ASP A 111 13.24 3.91 6.75
N PRO A 112 12.37 3.11 6.12
CA PRO A 112 10.92 3.27 6.19
C PRO A 112 10.38 2.90 7.57
N ASP A 113 9.34 3.63 8.00
CA ASP A 113 8.52 3.25 9.16
C ASP A 113 7.46 2.22 8.77
N VAL A 114 6.96 2.31 7.51
CA VAL A 114 5.92 1.45 6.95
C VAL A 114 6.30 1.00 5.55
N ILE A 115 6.15 -0.29 5.30
CA ILE A 115 6.24 -0.87 3.95
C ILE A 115 4.86 -1.43 3.61
N VAL A 116 4.29 -0.99 2.49
CA VAL A 116 3.04 -1.54 1.95
C VAL A 116 3.36 -2.39 0.74
N MET A 117 3.06 -3.69 0.81
CA MET A 117 3.45 -4.67 -0.20
C MET A 117 2.23 -5.20 -0.98
N LEU A 118 2.28 -5.12 -2.31
CA LEU A 118 1.36 -5.83 -3.20
C LEU A 118 2.18 -6.51 -4.30
N ILE A 119 2.39 -7.80 -4.16
CA ILE A 119 3.24 -8.60 -5.04
C ILE A 119 2.71 -10.02 -5.15
N GLY A 120 2.85 -10.64 -6.32
CA GLY A 120 2.40 -12.02 -6.54
C GLY A 120 2.30 -12.42 -8.01
N THR A 121 2.29 -11.46 -8.92
CA THR A 121 2.13 -11.73 -10.37
C THR A 121 3.20 -12.68 -10.92
N TRP A 122 4.41 -12.63 -10.38
CA TRP A 122 5.57 -13.41 -10.83
C TRP A 122 5.96 -14.56 -9.90
N GLU A 123 5.20 -14.78 -8.79
CA GLU A 123 5.44 -15.89 -7.87
C GLU A 123 5.22 -17.26 -8.53
N ASN A 124 4.32 -17.32 -9.49
CA ASN A 124 4.05 -18.52 -10.28
C ASN A 124 5.15 -18.86 -11.29
N ALA A 125 6.02 -17.91 -11.65
CA ALA A 125 7.16 -18.13 -12.55
C ALA A 125 8.43 -18.61 -11.83
N ALA A 126 8.39 -18.75 -10.50
CA ALA A 126 9.54 -19.08 -9.69
C ALA A 126 9.87 -20.59 -9.72
N GLU A 127 11.16 -20.95 -9.72
CA GLU A 127 11.61 -22.33 -9.60
C GLU A 127 11.13 -22.95 -8.27
N GLY A 128 10.56 -24.16 -8.31
CA GLY A 128 10.14 -24.93 -7.14
C GLY A 128 8.63 -25.19 -7.02
N GLY A 129 7.89 -25.01 -8.10
CA GLY A 129 6.46 -25.29 -8.17
C GLY A 129 5.58 -24.05 -8.21
N HIS A 130 4.30 -24.27 -8.42
CA HIS A 130 3.29 -23.22 -8.46
C HIS A 130 2.57 -23.12 -7.11
N PRO A 131 2.03 -21.92 -6.76
CA PRO A 131 1.15 -21.80 -5.62
C PRO A 131 0.00 -22.82 -5.70
N GLY A 132 -0.14 -23.65 -4.65
CA GLY A 132 -1.11 -24.74 -4.59
C GLY A 132 -0.58 -26.12 -4.98
N ASP A 133 0.64 -26.24 -5.51
CA ASP A 133 1.25 -27.55 -5.74
C ASP A 133 1.54 -28.24 -4.39
N PRO A 134 1.51 -29.59 -4.35
CA PRO A 134 1.87 -30.33 -3.15
C PRO A 134 3.29 -30.00 -2.66
N GLY A 135 3.43 -29.61 -1.39
CA GLY A 135 4.71 -29.24 -0.79
C GLY A 135 5.23 -27.86 -1.13
N TRP A 136 4.47 -27.07 -1.92
CA TRP A 136 4.88 -25.70 -2.28
C TRP A 136 4.97 -24.80 -1.03
N VAL A 137 3.98 -24.81 -0.16
CA VAL A 137 3.94 -23.99 1.06
C VAL A 137 5.12 -24.33 1.98
N GLU A 138 5.37 -25.63 2.21
CA GLU A 138 6.46 -26.13 3.05
C GLU A 138 7.84 -25.74 2.51
N SER A 139 7.96 -25.51 1.23
CA SER A 139 9.19 -25.01 0.60
C SER A 139 9.25 -23.49 0.54
N TYR A 140 8.17 -22.85 0.09
CA TYR A 140 8.13 -21.41 -0.18
C TYR A 140 8.23 -20.58 1.08
N VAL A 141 7.46 -20.94 2.11
CA VAL A 141 7.40 -20.14 3.35
C VAL A 141 8.78 -20.07 4.03
N PRO A 142 9.45 -21.15 4.42
CA PRO A 142 10.71 -21.05 5.18
C PRO A 142 11.90 -20.62 4.32
N ASN A 143 11.89 -20.86 3.01
CA ASN A 143 13.08 -20.62 2.18
C ASN A 143 12.99 -19.30 1.40
N VAL A 144 11.80 -18.70 1.27
CA VAL A 144 11.59 -17.50 0.46
C VAL A 144 10.88 -16.42 1.26
N LEU A 145 9.66 -16.71 1.75
CA LEU A 145 8.79 -15.69 2.32
C LEU A 145 9.28 -15.19 3.68
N ASP A 146 9.60 -16.10 4.61
CA ASP A 146 10.07 -15.71 5.94
C ASP A 146 11.40 -14.92 5.91
N PRO A 147 12.43 -15.34 5.15
CA PRO A 147 13.63 -14.51 4.99
C PRO A 147 13.34 -13.14 4.40
N PHE A 148 12.37 -13.04 3.47
CA PHE A 148 11.99 -11.75 2.88
C PHE A 148 11.27 -10.85 3.89
N VAL A 149 10.33 -11.38 4.65
CA VAL A 149 9.67 -10.62 5.74
C VAL A 149 10.71 -10.12 6.75
N GLN A 150 11.66 -10.97 7.15
CA GLN A 150 12.74 -10.58 8.06
C GLN A 150 13.64 -9.49 7.47
N LEU A 151 13.92 -9.53 6.18
CA LEU A 151 14.66 -8.46 5.49
C LEU A 151 13.89 -7.14 5.57
N LEU A 152 12.59 -7.15 5.25
CA LEU A 152 11.76 -5.95 5.20
C LEU A 152 11.52 -5.33 6.58
N THR A 153 11.36 -6.15 7.62
CA THR A 153 11.02 -5.70 8.98
C THR A 153 12.21 -5.60 9.93
N GLY A 154 13.38 -6.07 9.49
CA GLY A 154 14.56 -6.22 10.35
C GLY A 154 15.15 -4.91 10.89
N GLN A 155 14.79 -3.77 10.29
CA GLN A 155 15.17 -2.43 10.76
C GLN A 155 14.04 -1.73 11.53
N GLY A 156 12.93 -2.43 11.80
CA GLY A 156 11.82 -1.92 12.60
C GLY A 156 10.63 -1.39 11.79
N ALA A 157 10.65 -1.49 10.46
CA ALA A 157 9.51 -1.15 9.64
C ALA A 157 8.32 -2.08 9.93
N HIS A 158 7.10 -1.54 9.90
CA HIS A 158 5.86 -2.33 9.91
C HIS A 158 5.46 -2.66 8.47
N LEU A 159 5.18 -3.94 8.21
CA LEU A 159 4.81 -4.43 6.89
C LEU A 159 3.28 -4.59 6.78
N ILE A 160 2.66 -3.88 5.86
CA ILE A 160 1.26 -4.07 5.48
C ILE A 160 1.23 -4.86 4.18
N TRP A 161 0.78 -6.12 4.23
CA TRP A 161 0.68 -6.96 3.04
C TRP A 161 -0.73 -6.92 2.47
N ILE A 162 -0.86 -6.63 1.19
CA ILE A 162 -2.14 -6.56 0.48
C ILE A 162 -2.34 -7.85 -0.31
N GLY A 163 -3.49 -8.50 -0.13
CA GLY A 163 -3.87 -9.68 -0.89
C GLY A 163 -4.10 -9.37 -2.37
N MET A 164 -3.68 -10.32 -3.21
CA MET A 164 -3.80 -10.27 -4.67
C MET A 164 -5.26 -10.36 -5.11
N PRO A 165 -5.70 -9.53 -6.06
CA PRO A 165 -7.05 -9.62 -6.62
C PRO A 165 -7.18 -10.77 -7.64
N ALA A 166 -8.40 -11.29 -7.80
CA ALA A 166 -8.72 -12.20 -8.91
C ALA A 166 -8.45 -11.52 -10.27
N VAL A 167 -8.04 -12.28 -11.26
CA VAL A 167 -7.74 -11.83 -12.64
C VAL A 167 -8.55 -12.63 -13.66
N ASP A 168 -8.64 -12.17 -14.91
CA ASP A 168 -9.35 -12.86 -16.00
C ASP A 168 -8.56 -14.06 -16.53
N ASP A 169 -8.04 -14.84 -15.59
CA ASP A 169 -7.39 -16.13 -15.80
C ASP A 169 -7.72 -16.99 -14.58
N PRO A 170 -8.56 -18.01 -14.71
CA PRO A 170 -9.00 -18.82 -13.57
C PRO A 170 -7.88 -19.61 -12.92
N VAL A 171 -6.82 -19.97 -13.66
CA VAL A 171 -5.67 -20.68 -13.12
C VAL A 171 -4.88 -19.72 -12.21
N ARG A 172 -4.56 -18.54 -12.71
CA ARG A 172 -3.89 -17.51 -11.91
C ARG A 172 -4.71 -17.05 -10.71
N THR A 173 -6.02 -16.92 -10.88
CA THR A 173 -6.91 -16.58 -9.76
C THR A 173 -6.82 -17.61 -8.64
N LEU A 174 -6.75 -18.91 -8.98
CA LEU A 174 -6.55 -19.97 -7.99
C LEU A 174 -5.16 -19.89 -7.33
N GLU A 175 -4.10 -19.66 -8.10
CA GLU A 175 -2.75 -19.46 -7.58
C GLU A 175 -2.69 -18.25 -6.61
N TYR A 176 -3.35 -17.14 -6.96
CA TYR A 176 -3.44 -15.98 -6.08
C TYR A 176 -4.23 -16.25 -4.81
N ALA A 177 -5.28 -17.07 -4.86
CA ALA A 177 -5.99 -17.48 -3.66
C ALA A 177 -5.07 -18.28 -2.70
N HIS A 178 -4.22 -19.17 -3.23
CA HIS A 178 -3.21 -19.87 -2.42
C HIS A 178 -2.16 -18.91 -1.84
N LEU A 179 -1.66 -17.97 -2.63
CA LEU A 179 -0.74 -16.92 -2.16
C LEU A 179 -1.38 -16.08 -1.05
N ASN A 180 -2.61 -15.64 -1.23
CA ASN A 180 -3.34 -14.84 -0.24
C ASN A 180 -3.49 -15.59 1.09
N GLY A 181 -3.73 -16.90 1.06
CA GLY A 181 -3.74 -17.73 2.27
C GLY A 181 -2.42 -17.69 3.01
N VAL A 182 -1.30 -17.79 2.29
CA VAL A 182 0.05 -17.74 2.88
C VAL A 182 0.39 -16.33 3.36
N TYR A 183 -0.01 -15.29 2.66
CA TYR A 183 0.21 -13.89 3.06
C TYR A 183 -0.62 -13.50 4.29
N ALA A 184 -1.87 -13.94 4.36
CA ALA A 184 -2.72 -13.72 5.54
C ALA A 184 -2.13 -14.37 6.80
N ASP A 185 -1.50 -15.56 6.67
CA ASP A 185 -0.83 -16.24 7.78
C ASP A 185 0.37 -15.46 8.33
N LEU A 186 0.99 -14.56 7.54
CA LEU A 186 2.08 -13.70 8.02
C LEU A 186 1.65 -12.86 9.23
N ALA A 187 0.46 -12.28 9.22
CA ALA A 187 -0.03 -11.48 10.35
C ALA A 187 -0.21 -12.30 11.63
N THR A 188 -0.47 -13.61 11.50
CA THR A 188 -0.52 -14.54 12.64
C THR A 188 0.88 -14.91 13.13
N ARG A 189 1.84 -15.10 12.22
CA ARG A 189 3.21 -15.51 12.56
C ARG A 189 4.08 -14.34 13.06
N TYR A 190 3.79 -13.13 12.59
CA TYR A 190 4.53 -11.89 12.91
C TYR A 190 3.59 -10.78 13.40
N PRO A 191 2.78 -10.99 14.47
CA PRO A 191 1.68 -10.10 14.84
C PRO A 191 2.08 -8.66 15.19
N ASP A 192 3.32 -8.46 15.64
CA ASP A 192 3.84 -7.12 15.97
C ASP A 192 4.48 -6.39 14.79
N GLN A 193 4.70 -7.10 13.67
CA GLN A 193 5.47 -6.59 12.53
C GLN A 193 4.67 -6.57 11.22
N VAL A 194 3.65 -7.41 11.10
CA VAL A 194 2.92 -7.59 9.86
C VAL A 194 1.42 -7.45 10.06
N SER A 195 0.80 -6.65 9.20
CA SER A 195 -0.65 -6.61 9.02
C SER A 195 -1.01 -7.14 7.63
N TYR A 196 -2.19 -7.75 7.50
CA TYR A 196 -2.71 -8.20 6.21
C TYR A 196 -4.02 -7.50 5.89
N ILE A 197 -4.15 -7.01 4.66
CA ILE A 197 -5.38 -6.45 4.11
C ILE A 197 -5.79 -7.34 2.93
N ASP A 198 -6.98 -7.92 2.99
CA ASP A 198 -7.56 -8.67 1.86
C ASP A 198 -8.01 -7.71 0.76
N GLY A 199 -7.03 -7.03 0.14
CA GLY A 199 -7.26 -6.04 -0.92
C GLY A 199 -7.97 -6.63 -2.14
N GLY A 200 -7.73 -7.91 -2.41
CA GLY A 200 -8.37 -8.63 -3.50
C GLY A 200 -9.89 -8.69 -3.37
N SER A 201 -10.42 -8.83 -2.15
CA SER A 201 -11.86 -8.94 -1.92
C SER A 201 -12.65 -7.69 -2.31
N TYR A 202 -12.03 -6.52 -2.30
CA TYR A 202 -12.68 -5.25 -2.68
C TYR A 202 -12.91 -5.11 -4.19
N VAL A 203 -12.20 -5.89 -4.99
CA VAL A 203 -12.22 -5.79 -6.46
C VAL A 203 -12.40 -7.16 -7.14
N SER A 204 -12.96 -8.12 -6.41
CA SER A 204 -13.34 -9.45 -6.89
C SER A 204 -14.83 -9.70 -6.63
N ALA A 205 -15.42 -10.65 -7.32
CA ALA A 205 -16.77 -11.10 -7.04
C ALA A 205 -16.86 -11.71 -5.63
N PRO A 206 -18.04 -11.70 -4.97
CA PRO A 206 -18.20 -12.22 -3.61
C PRO A 206 -17.71 -13.66 -3.40
N GLU A 207 -17.77 -14.47 -4.44
CA GLU A 207 -17.24 -15.84 -4.46
C GLU A 207 -15.74 -15.94 -4.77
N GLY A 208 -15.01 -14.78 -4.85
CA GLY A 208 -13.59 -14.72 -5.12
C GLY A 208 -13.20 -14.78 -6.61
N GLY A 209 -14.18 -14.71 -7.52
CA GLY A 209 -13.94 -14.69 -8.97
C GLY A 209 -13.57 -13.30 -9.51
N PHE A 210 -13.15 -13.29 -10.77
CA PHE A 210 -12.87 -12.05 -11.49
C PHE A 210 -14.14 -11.22 -11.74
N ILE A 211 -14.03 -9.91 -11.60
CA ILE A 211 -15.04 -8.93 -11.98
C ILE A 211 -14.34 -7.67 -12.54
N ASP A 212 -14.83 -7.18 -13.68
CA ASP A 212 -14.25 -5.99 -14.32
C ASP A 212 -15.09 -4.73 -14.11
N VAL A 213 -16.39 -4.89 -13.89
CA VAL A 213 -17.35 -3.79 -13.72
C VAL A 213 -18.33 -4.13 -12.61
N VAL A 214 -18.62 -3.16 -11.74
CA VAL A 214 -19.67 -3.27 -10.72
C VAL A 214 -20.72 -2.17 -10.90
N PRO A 215 -22.03 -2.47 -10.72
CA PRO A 215 -23.06 -1.45 -10.75
C PRO A 215 -22.98 -0.54 -9.54
N THR A 216 -23.34 0.75 -9.73
CA THR A 216 -23.50 1.70 -8.63
C THR A 216 -24.98 1.87 -8.27
N PRO A 217 -25.33 2.29 -7.02
CA PRO A 217 -26.72 2.46 -6.59
C PRO A 217 -27.52 3.46 -7.40
N ASP A 218 -26.88 4.42 -8.05
CA ASP A 218 -27.48 5.44 -8.92
C ASP A 218 -27.69 4.95 -10.37
N GLY A 219 -27.37 3.68 -10.65
CA GLY A 219 -27.51 3.06 -11.97
C GLY A 219 -26.30 3.26 -12.88
N GLY A 220 -25.21 3.82 -12.37
CA GLY A 220 -23.92 3.90 -13.06
C GLY A 220 -23.12 2.59 -12.96
N GLN A 221 -21.86 2.65 -13.33
CA GLN A 221 -20.92 1.53 -13.27
C GLN A 221 -19.54 2.04 -12.85
N LEU A 222 -18.86 1.28 -11.99
CA LEU A 222 -17.44 1.44 -11.70
C LEU A 222 -16.67 0.42 -12.52
N ARG A 223 -15.66 0.88 -13.24
CA ARG A 223 -14.75 -0.01 -13.96
C ARG A 223 -13.53 -0.30 -13.09
N LEU A 224 -13.43 -1.54 -12.66
CA LEU A 224 -12.39 -1.98 -11.73
C LEU A 224 -11.12 -2.41 -12.44
N ARG A 225 -11.24 -2.98 -13.66
CA ARG A 225 -10.15 -3.60 -14.39
C ARG A 225 -9.92 -2.97 -15.75
N ARG A 226 -8.65 -2.98 -16.18
CA ARG A 226 -8.26 -2.74 -17.56
C ARG A 226 -8.78 -3.85 -18.47
N THR A 227 -8.77 -3.59 -19.77
CA THR A 227 -9.17 -4.58 -20.79
C THR A 227 -8.25 -5.80 -20.85
N ASP A 228 -7.07 -5.75 -20.23
CA ASP A 228 -6.17 -6.90 -20.09
C ASP A 228 -6.60 -7.90 -19.01
N GLY A 229 -7.66 -7.61 -18.25
CA GLY A 229 -8.20 -8.47 -17.20
C GLY A 229 -7.32 -8.65 -15.96
N THR A 230 -6.22 -7.92 -15.85
CA THR A 230 -5.27 -8.04 -14.74
C THR A 230 -5.13 -6.73 -13.97
N HIS A 231 -4.77 -5.65 -14.66
CA HIS A 231 -4.45 -4.38 -14.04
C HIS A 231 -5.69 -3.59 -13.62
N LEU A 232 -5.51 -2.68 -12.68
CA LEU A 232 -6.58 -1.89 -12.10
C LEU A 232 -6.84 -0.62 -12.91
N CYS A 233 -8.12 -0.28 -13.08
CA CYS A 233 -8.56 1.06 -13.43
C CYS A 233 -8.70 1.93 -12.17
N PRO A 234 -8.79 3.26 -12.30
CA PRO A 234 -8.86 4.17 -11.15
C PRO A 234 -9.95 3.85 -10.12
N ASP A 235 -11.09 3.31 -10.55
CA ASP A 235 -12.13 2.89 -9.60
C ASP A 235 -11.68 1.70 -8.76
N GLY A 236 -11.07 0.69 -9.39
CA GLY A 236 -10.51 -0.47 -8.68
C GLY A 236 -9.33 -0.07 -7.76
N VAL A 237 -8.50 0.89 -8.20
CA VAL A 237 -7.44 1.48 -7.37
C VAL A 237 -8.03 2.12 -6.11
N SER A 238 -9.09 2.94 -6.23
CA SER A 238 -9.73 3.60 -5.09
C SER A 238 -10.22 2.59 -4.05
N LEU A 239 -10.83 1.48 -4.49
CA LEU A 239 -11.39 0.47 -3.60
C LEU A 239 -10.32 -0.26 -2.77
N ILE A 240 -9.11 -0.48 -3.32
CA ILE A 240 -7.99 -1.07 -2.58
C ILE A 240 -7.26 -0.01 -1.75
N ALA A 241 -7.09 1.19 -2.29
CA ALA A 241 -6.37 2.27 -1.60
C ALA A 241 -7.08 2.70 -0.31
N GLU A 242 -8.41 2.70 -0.29
CA GLU A 242 -9.20 3.15 0.88
C GLU A 242 -8.87 2.38 2.15
N PRO A 243 -8.98 1.04 2.23
CA PRO A 243 -8.62 0.30 3.45
C PRO A 243 -7.13 0.40 3.80
N VAL A 244 -6.24 0.51 2.81
CA VAL A 244 -4.80 0.68 3.05
C VAL A 244 -4.51 2.02 3.72
N LEU A 245 -5.05 3.10 3.18
CA LEU A 245 -4.91 4.44 3.74
C LEU A 245 -5.61 4.57 5.11
N ALA A 246 -6.79 3.94 5.26
CA ALA A 246 -7.49 3.89 6.55
C ALA A 246 -6.64 3.20 7.64
N GLN A 247 -5.96 2.10 7.32
CA GLN A 247 -5.06 1.42 8.25
C GLN A 247 -3.88 2.32 8.64
N ILE A 248 -3.24 2.98 7.67
CA ILE A 248 -2.13 3.91 7.93
C ILE A 248 -2.58 5.08 8.82
N VAL A 249 -3.75 5.67 8.53
CA VAL A 249 -4.32 6.74 9.37
C VAL A 249 -4.63 6.25 10.78
N GLN A 250 -5.22 5.06 10.91
CA GLN A 250 -5.56 4.49 12.21
C GLN A 250 -4.31 4.23 13.06
N ASP A 251 -3.25 3.70 12.48
CA ASP A 251 -2.07 3.27 13.21
C ASP A 251 -1.12 4.43 13.53
N TRP A 252 -0.97 5.40 12.62
CA TRP A 252 0.03 6.49 12.76
C TRP A 252 -0.59 7.88 12.90
N ASN A 253 -1.91 8.00 12.84
CA ASN A 253 -2.64 9.27 12.98
C ASN A 253 -2.12 10.38 12.03
N VAL A 254 -1.80 10.03 10.79
CA VAL A 254 -1.40 10.97 9.74
C VAL A 254 -2.61 11.45 8.94
N PRO A 255 -2.69 12.75 8.60
CA PRO A 255 -3.76 13.24 7.75
C PRO A 255 -3.56 12.80 6.29
N LEU A 256 -4.66 12.71 5.56
CA LEU A 256 -4.66 12.51 4.11
C LEU A 256 -5.06 13.80 3.39
N LEU A 257 -4.71 13.87 2.10
CA LEU A 257 -5.30 14.85 1.19
C LEU A 257 -6.83 14.74 1.24
N ALA A 258 -7.51 15.85 1.49
CA ALA A 258 -8.97 15.87 1.40
C ALA A 258 -9.42 15.52 -0.03
N ASP A 259 -10.45 14.67 -0.14
CA ASP A 259 -11.00 14.24 -1.43
C ASP A 259 -9.95 13.54 -2.36
N TRP A 260 -9.03 12.82 -1.77
CA TRP A 260 -7.96 12.13 -2.51
C TRP A 260 -8.52 11.17 -3.58
N GLN A 261 -9.73 10.63 -3.39
CA GLN A 261 -10.40 9.77 -4.36
C GLN A 261 -10.64 10.45 -5.71
N HIS A 262 -10.70 11.79 -5.75
CA HIS A 262 -10.91 12.60 -6.96
C HIS A 262 -9.68 13.45 -7.33
N ALA A 263 -8.53 13.19 -6.70
CA ALA A 263 -7.31 13.95 -6.93
C ALA A 263 -6.68 13.69 -8.31
N SER A 264 -5.58 14.38 -8.59
CA SER A 264 -4.95 14.41 -9.92
C SER A 264 -4.39 13.07 -10.39
N TRP A 265 -4.15 12.12 -9.50
CA TRP A 265 -3.72 10.77 -9.88
C TRP A 265 -4.73 10.06 -10.81
N ARG A 266 -6.01 10.45 -10.78
CA ARG A 266 -7.06 9.89 -11.65
C ARG A 266 -7.08 10.47 -13.05
N LEU A 267 -6.40 11.59 -13.30
CA LEU A 267 -6.38 12.20 -14.64
C LEU A 267 -5.76 11.24 -15.66
N PRO A 268 -6.30 11.14 -16.88
CA PRO A 268 -5.77 10.23 -17.90
C PRO A 268 -4.27 10.36 -18.14
N ALA A 269 -3.70 11.57 -17.99
CA ALA A 269 -2.27 11.80 -18.12
C ALA A 269 -1.41 11.14 -17.01
N ASN A 270 -2.03 10.76 -15.88
CA ASN A 270 -1.36 10.16 -14.73
C ASN A 270 -1.70 8.67 -14.55
N VAL A 271 -2.60 8.15 -15.37
CA VAL A 271 -2.97 6.73 -15.40
C VAL A 271 -2.14 6.04 -16.48
N GLU A 272 -1.49 4.96 -16.10
CA GLU A 272 -0.79 4.13 -17.08
C GLU A 272 -1.82 3.44 -17.99
N LYS A 273 -1.67 3.59 -19.32
CA LYS A 273 -2.58 3.05 -20.34
C LYS A 273 -4.06 3.40 -20.10
N PRO A 274 -4.42 4.68 -20.06
CA PRO A 274 -5.80 5.11 -19.80
C PRO A 274 -6.81 4.59 -20.85
N GLU A 275 -6.36 4.28 -22.07
CA GLU A 275 -7.15 3.68 -23.14
C GLU A 275 -7.66 2.26 -22.79
N GLU A 276 -7.01 1.57 -21.88
CA GLU A 276 -7.43 0.26 -21.38
C GLU A 276 -8.50 0.35 -20.26
N CYS A 277 -8.85 1.59 -19.84
CA CYS A 277 -9.93 1.90 -18.90
C CYS A 277 -11.09 2.63 -19.60
N PRO A 278 -11.94 1.95 -20.38
CA PRO A 278 -13.04 2.59 -21.08
C PRO A 278 -13.95 3.37 -20.12
N GLY A 279 -14.25 4.64 -20.46
CA GLY A 279 -15.06 5.52 -19.61
C GLY A 279 -14.25 6.42 -18.67
N LEU A 280 -12.92 6.30 -18.64
CA LEU A 280 -12.06 7.28 -18.00
C LEU A 280 -12.00 8.52 -18.90
N VAL A 281 -12.56 9.65 -18.44
CA VAL A 281 -12.66 10.93 -19.19
C VAL A 281 -11.91 12.02 -18.43
#